data_22a4405142cc56ee0a8fc64386d323ab
#
_entry.id   22a4405142cc56ee0a8fc64386d323ab
#
_cell.length_a   1.000
_cell.length_b   1.000
_cell.length_c   1.000
_cell.angle_alpha   90.00
_cell.angle_beta   90.00
_cell.angle_gamma   90.00
#
_symmetry.space_group_name_H-M   'P 1'
#
loop_
_entity.id
_entity.type
_entity.pdbx_description
1 polymer ?
#
loop_
_entity_poly.entity_id
_entity_poly.type
_entity_poly.pdbx_seq_one_letter_code
_entity_poly.pdbx_strand_id
1 'polypeptide(L)'
;MIIPAIDLIDGNVVRLYQGDYGQQTTFDLSPLAQLQSYEAQGAKWLHIVDLTGAKDPGKRQTLLISQLVAGLNANIQVGGGIRTEEQVTELLDIGVKRVVIGSLAVKEPELVKQWFIKYGSEAICLALDVNINQSGEKIVAVSGWQSGGGKSLESLVETFSAVGLKHALVTDISRDGTLTGANTALYQEIAATYPDIAWQASGGIATLADVAAVRDSGAAGIIIGKALLINQFNVVEAIQCWPND
;
A
#
# COMPACT_ATOMS: atom_id res chain seq x y z
N MET A 1 -7.98 1.45 -10.65
CA MET A 1 -7.46 2.80 -10.30
C MET A 1 -5.93 2.75 -10.15
N ILE A 2 -5.20 3.73 -10.72
CA ILE A 2 -3.74 3.85 -10.58
C ILE A 2 -3.40 4.64 -9.32
N ILE A 3 -2.49 4.07 -8.48
CA ILE A 3 -2.05 4.65 -7.21
C ILE A 3 -0.50 4.70 -7.22
N PRO A 4 0.11 5.80 -7.69
CA PRO A 4 1.55 5.97 -7.59
C PRO A 4 2.01 5.98 -6.14
N ALA A 5 3.18 5.36 -5.87
CA ALA A 5 3.70 5.19 -4.53
C ALA A 5 5.13 5.69 -4.38
N ILE A 6 5.44 6.27 -3.22
CA ILE A 6 6.79 6.53 -2.76
C ILE A 6 7.00 5.98 -1.34
N ASP A 7 8.21 5.47 -1.10
CA ASP A 7 8.68 5.10 0.22
C ASP A 7 9.64 6.19 0.72
N LEU A 8 9.56 6.52 2.02
CA LEU A 8 10.34 7.58 2.64
C LEU A 8 11.24 7.03 3.77
N ILE A 9 12.54 7.31 3.69
CA ILE A 9 13.47 7.14 4.80
C ILE A 9 14.22 8.46 5.00
N ASP A 10 14.12 9.01 6.22
CA ASP A 10 14.81 10.24 6.64
C ASP A 10 14.67 11.40 5.61
N GLY A 11 13.45 11.58 5.10
CA GLY A 11 13.11 12.63 4.14
C GLY A 11 13.41 12.32 2.67
N ASN A 12 14.04 11.19 2.38
CA ASN A 12 14.43 10.81 1.04
C ASN A 12 13.45 9.82 0.42
N VAL A 13 13.26 9.92 -0.90
CA VAL A 13 12.55 8.89 -1.68
C VAL A 13 13.46 7.69 -1.85
N VAL A 14 12.98 6.54 -1.42
CA VAL A 14 13.76 5.29 -1.47
C VAL A 14 12.96 4.14 -2.08
N ARG A 15 13.63 3.03 -2.36
CA ARG A 15 13.01 1.72 -2.61
C ARG A 15 13.85 0.63 -1.96
N LEU A 16 13.19 -0.26 -1.25
CA LEU A 16 13.80 -1.48 -0.72
C LEU A 16 13.60 -2.63 -1.72
N TYR A 17 14.57 -3.52 -1.81
CA TYR A 17 14.39 -4.78 -2.53
C TYR A 17 13.78 -5.80 -1.56
N GLN A 18 12.58 -6.29 -1.85
CA GLN A 18 11.84 -7.23 -1.00
C GLN A 18 11.79 -6.85 0.48
N GLY A 19 11.63 -5.56 0.78
CA GLY A 19 11.56 -5.04 2.16
C GLY A 19 12.88 -5.01 2.94
N ASP A 20 14.00 -5.37 2.32
CA ASP A 20 15.31 -5.40 2.98
C ASP A 20 15.94 -4.00 3.07
N TYR A 21 16.05 -3.47 4.29
CA TYR A 21 16.71 -2.18 4.56
C TYR A 21 18.21 -2.17 4.21
N GLY A 22 18.84 -3.34 4.11
CA GLY A 22 20.22 -3.47 3.64
C GLY A 22 20.38 -3.33 2.12
N GLN A 23 19.28 -3.44 1.38
CA GLN A 23 19.22 -3.33 -0.08
C GLN A 23 18.37 -2.12 -0.51
N GLN A 24 18.71 -0.95 0.05
CA GLN A 24 18.05 0.31 -0.23
C GLN A 24 18.63 0.98 -1.48
N THR A 25 17.77 1.44 -2.37
CA THR A 25 18.10 2.41 -3.42
C THR A 25 17.51 3.76 -3.04
N THR A 26 18.32 4.81 -3.02
CA THR A 26 17.88 6.19 -2.79
C THR A 26 17.79 6.92 -4.12
N PHE A 27 16.72 7.67 -4.32
CA PHE A 27 16.50 8.51 -5.49
C PHE A 27 16.74 9.97 -5.12
N ASP A 28 17.53 10.67 -5.92
CA ASP A 28 17.75 12.12 -5.74
C ASP A 28 16.55 12.91 -6.29
N LEU A 29 15.44 12.83 -5.56
CA LEU A 29 14.15 13.40 -5.91
C LEU A 29 13.53 14.09 -4.69
N SER A 30 12.97 15.29 -4.89
CA SER A 30 12.11 15.90 -3.88
C SER A 30 10.81 15.08 -3.75
N PRO A 31 10.45 14.58 -2.56
CA PRO A 31 9.20 13.84 -2.37
C PRO A 31 7.97 14.62 -2.83
N LEU A 32 7.89 15.93 -2.50
CA LEU A 32 6.77 16.78 -2.90
C LEU A 32 6.71 16.95 -4.42
N ALA A 33 7.83 17.30 -5.06
CA ALA A 33 7.86 17.49 -6.51
C ALA A 33 7.51 16.21 -7.26
N GLN A 34 7.94 15.05 -6.76
CA GLN A 34 7.61 13.75 -7.35
C GLN A 34 6.11 13.45 -7.26
N LEU A 35 5.50 13.66 -6.09
CA LEU A 35 4.05 13.45 -5.90
C LEU A 35 3.23 14.45 -6.72
N GLN A 36 3.63 15.72 -6.79
CA GLN A 36 3.02 16.74 -7.65
C GLN A 36 3.11 16.37 -9.13
N SER A 37 4.22 15.79 -9.56
CA SER A 37 4.37 15.27 -10.93
C SER A 37 3.37 14.15 -11.22
N TYR A 38 3.15 13.24 -10.27
CA TYR A 38 2.15 12.17 -10.42
C TYR A 38 0.73 12.73 -10.44
N GLU A 39 0.41 13.71 -9.60
CA GLU A 39 -0.88 14.39 -9.60
C GLU A 39 -1.13 15.12 -10.92
N ALA A 40 -0.15 15.87 -11.42
CA ALA A 40 -0.24 16.58 -12.70
C ALA A 40 -0.45 15.63 -13.90
N GLN A 41 0.02 14.38 -13.80
CA GLN A 41 -0.22 13.31 -14.76
C GLN A 41 -1.60 12.64 -14.61
N GLY A 42 -2.42 13.07 -13.64
CA GLY A 42 -3.81 12.62 -13.48
C GLY A 42 -4.05 11.61 -12.35
N ALA A 43 -3.04 11.32 -11.52
CA ALA A 43 -3.25 10.46 -10.34
C ALA A 43 -4.28 11.09 -9.39
N LYS A 44 -5.32 10.33 -9.01
CA LYS A 44 -6.36 10.74 -8.05
C LYS A 44 -6.04 10.29 -6.64
N TRP A 45 -5.23 9.26 -6.50
CA TRP A 45 -4.74 8.71 -5.25
C TRP A 45 -3.23 8.55 -5.29
N LEU A 46 -2.60 8.79 -4.15
CA LEU A 46 -1.17 8.61 -3.93
C LEU A 46 -0.95 7.76 -2.69
N HIS A 47 0.09 6.93 -2.71
CA HIS A 47 0.47 6.10 -1.58
C HIS A 47 1.84 6.51 -1.04
N ILE A 48 1.92 6.71 0.29
CA ILE A 48 3.16 7.07 0.96
C ILE A 48 3.44 6.04 2.05
N VAL A 49 4.67 5.53 2.09
CA VAL A 49 5.13 4.64 3.15
C VAL A 49 6.21 5.33 3.98
N ASP A 50 5.94 5.55 5.25
CA ASP A 50 6.93 6.04 6.23
C ASP A 50 7.77 4.87 6.75
N LEU A 51 8.85 4.54 6.04
CA LEU A 51 9.74 3.46 6.44
C LEU A 51 10.60 3.81 7.67
N THR A 52 10.87 5.09 7.92
CA THR A 52 11.52 5.53 9.17
C THR A 52 10.62 5.22 10.35
N GLY A 53 9.33 5.59 10.30
CA GLY A 53 8.34 5.26 11.32
C GLY A 53 8.07 3.76 11.44
N ALA A 54 8.16 3.02 10.33
CA ALA A 54 8.03 1.55 10.36
C ALA A 54 9.16 0.90 11.16
N LYS A 55 10.40 1.37 10.98
CA LYS A 55 11.59 0.89 11.69
C LYS A 55 11.64 1.36 13.14
N ASP A 56 11.38 2.65 13.37
CA ASP A 56 11.40 3.29 14.68
C ASP A 56 10.18 4.21 14.85
N PRO A 57 9.15 3.78 15.62
CA PRO A 57 7.92 4.57 15.80
C PRO A 57 8.14 5.96 16.40
N GLY A 58 9.21 6.14 17.17
CA GLY A 58 9.60 7.42 17.75
C GLY A 58 10.15 8.42 16.75
N LYS A 59 10.46 7.97 15.51
CA LYS A 59 11.03 8.79 14.45
C LYS A 59 10.10 8.95 13.24
N ARG A 60 8.79 8.81 13.45
CA ARG A 60 7.82 9.03 12.39
C ARG A 60 8.01 10.40 11.73
N GLN A 61 7.86 10.42 10.41
CA GLN A 61 8.07 11.62 9.60
C GLN A 61 6.79 12.46 9.48
N THR A 62 5.99 12.58 10.56
CA THR A 62 4.66 13.22 10.54
C THR A 62 4.69 14.65 10.01
N LEU A 63 5.73 15.45 10.38
CA LEU A 63 5.87 16.82 9.86
C LEU A 63 6.09 16.84 8.34
N LEU A 64 6.92 15.96 7.82
CA LEU A 64 7.12 15.82 6.37
C LEU A 64 5.82 15.40 5.69
N ILE A 65 5.13 14.38 6.21
CA ILE A 65 3.86 13.90 5.65
C ILE A 65 2.82 15.04 5.64
N SER A 66 2.73 15.83 6.70
CA SER A 66 1.86 17.02 6.77
C SER A 66 2.17 18.03 5.66
N GLN A 67 3.45 18.30 5.40
CA GLN A 67 3.88 19.19 4.32
C GLN A 67 3.52 18.64 2.94
N LEU A 68 3.68 17.33 2.74
CA LEU A 68 3.30 16.67 1.48
C LEU A 68 1.79 16.74 1.25
N VAL A 69 0.99 16.42 2.27
CA VAL A 69 -0.48 16.48 2.20
C VAL A 69 -0.95 17.90 1.88
N ALA A 70 -0.38 18.92 2.55
CA ALA A 70 -0.74 20.33 2.30
C ALA A 70 -0.38 20.83 0.88
N GLY A 71 0.59 20.19 0.22
CA GLY A 71 1.06 20.57 -1.13
C GLY A 71 0.36 19.83 -2.28
N LEU A 72 -0.69 19.02 -2.00
CA LEU A 72 -1.34 18.14 -2.97
C LEU A 72 -2.87 18.24 -2.88
N ASN A 73 -3.57 18.04 -3.99
CA ASN A 73 -5.03 17.95 -4.04
C ASN A 73 -5.52 16.50 -4.18
N ALA A 74 -4.65 15.58 -4.65
CA ALA A 74 -4.96 14.16 -4.75
C ALA A 74 -5.23 13.57 -3.36
N ASN A 75 -6.05 12.52 -3.31
CA ASN A 75 -6.26 11.76 -2.08
C ASN A 75 -4.98 11.00 -1.72
N ILE A 76 -4.64 11.00 -0.45
CA ILE A 76 -3.41 10.36 0.04
C ILE A 76 -3.77 9.24 1.01
N GLN A 77 -3.17 8.07 0.80
CA GLN A 77 -3.12 7.01 1.80
C GLN A 77 -1.70 6.85 2.32
N VAL A 78 -1.57 6.68 3.64
CA VAL A 78 -0.28 6.61 4.33
C VAL A 78 -0.17 5.32 5.14
N GLY A 79 0.91 4.59 4.93
CA GLY A 79 1.32 3.45 5.73
C GLY A 79 2.68 3.65 6.40
N GLY A 80 3.12 2.62 7.12
CA GLY A 80 4.43 2.60 7.77
C GLY A 80 4.40 2.89 9.27
N GLY A 81 4.50 1.84 10.08
CA GLY A 81 4.72 1.90 11.53
C GLY A 81 3.61 2.51 12.38
N ILE A 82 2.38 2.52 11.92
CA ILE A 82 1.23 3.00 12.68
C ILE A 82 0.86 1.97 13.74
N ARG A 83 0.89 2.34 15.02
CA ARG A 83 0.75 1.43 16.16
C ARG A 83 -0.21 1.91 17.24
N THR A 84 -0.61 3.19 17.23
CA THR A 84 -1.50 3.75 18.24
C THR A 84 -2.65 4.53 17.60
N GLU A 85 -3.73 4.71 18.35
CA GLU A 85 -4.89 5.46 17.92
C GLU A 85 -4.57 6.95 17.69
N GLU A 86 -3.68 7.52 18.52
CA GLU A 86 -3.23 8.89 18.38
C GLU A 86 -2.55 9.12 17.02
N GLN A 87 -1.74 8.15 16.56
CA GLN A 87 -1.10 8.22 15.24
C GLN A 87 -2.11 8.15 14.10
N VAL A 88 -3.18 7.37 14.25
CA VAL A 88 -4.29 7.33 13.28
C VAL A 88 -4.99 8.69 13.25
N THR A 89 -5.36 9.23 14.42
CA THR A 89 -6.00 10.54 14.54
C THR A 89 -5.15 11.63 13.91
N GLU A 90 -3.86 11.70 14.27
CA GLU A 90 -2.91 12.68 13.76
C GLU A 90 -2.84 12.67 12.22
N LEU A 91 -2.74 11.49 11.62
CA LEU A 91 -2.69 11.37 10.16
C LEU A 91 -3.99 11.81 9.49
N LEU A 92 -5.14 11.46 10.04
CA LEU A 92 -6.45 11.88 9.50
C LEU A 92 -6.65 13.40 9.66
N ASP A 93 -6.25 13.97 10.78
CA ASP A 93 -6.38 15.41 11.08
C ASP A 93 -5.53 16.28 10.14
N ILE A 94 -4.35 15.82 9.71
CA ILE A 94 -3.54 16.53 8.72
C ILE A 94 -4.05 16.35 7.27
N GLY A 95 -5.14 15.60 7.06
CA GLY A 95 -5.81 15.47 5.76
C GLY A 95 -5.53 14.18 4.99
N VAL A 96 -4.79 13.21 5.58
CA VAL A 96 -4.68 11.87 5.00
C VAL A 96 -6.07 11.25 4.88
N LYS A 97 -6.43 10.74 3.72
CA LYS A 97 -7.76 10.17 3.47
C LYS A 97 -7.90 8.74 3.95
N ARG A 98 -6.79 7.99 3.99
CA ARG A 98 -6.81 6.58 4.40
C ARG A 98 -5.49 6.22 5.09
N VAL A 99 -5.61 5.58 6.23
CA VAL A 99 -4.48 5.04 7.00
C VAL A 99 -4.30 3.57 6.65
N VAL A 100 -3.07 3.17 6.33
CA VAL A 100 -2.77 1.80 5.89
C VAL A 100 -2.14 1.04 7.05
N ILE A 101 -2.84 -0.01 7.53
CA ILE A 101 -2.48 -0.79 8.70
C ILE A 101 -2.06 -2.20 8.27
N GLY A 102 -0.80 -2.55 8.49
CA GLY A 102 -0.26 -3.86 8.19
C GLY A 102 -0.13 -4.74 9.45
N SER A 103 1.09 -4.94 9.92
CA SER A 103 1.44 -5.88 10.99
C SER A 103 0.57 -5.80 12.26
N LEU A 104 0.05 -4.61 12.59
CA LEU A 104 -0.79 -4.43 13.78
C LEU A 104 -2.14 -5.15 13.64
N ALA A 105 -2.71 -5.21 12.44
CA ALA A 105 -3.96 -5.94 12.18
C ALA A 105 -3.83 -7.44 12.47
N VAL A 106 -2.63 -7.98 12.32
CA VAL A 106 -2.32 -9.38 12.66
C VAL A 106 -2.09 -9.57 14.16
N LYS A 107 -1.32 -8.64 14.77
CA LYS A 107 -0.86 -8.74 16.17
C LYS A 107 -1.94 -8.35 17.17
N GLU A 108 -2.69 -7.28 16.87
CA GLU A 108 -3.70 -6.69 17.75
C GLU A 108 -5.02 -6.43 16.99
N PRO A 109 -5.68 -7.48 16.48
CA PRO A 109 -6.87 -7.32 15.64
C PRO A 109 -8.02 -6.61 16.35
N GLU A 110 -8.20 -6.82 17.65
CA GLU A 110 -9.28 -6.19 18.41
C GLU A 110 -9.07 -4.67 18.54
N LEU A 111 -7.84 -4.20 18.68
CA LEU A 111 -7.53 -2.78 18.66
C LEU A 111 -7.85 -2.18 17.28
N VAL A 112 -7.41 -2.81 16.20
CA VAL A 112 -7.66 -2.31 14.84
C VAL A 112 -9.15 -2.35 14.49
N LYS A 113 -9.92 -3.33 14.97
CA LYS A 113 -11.39 -3.33 14.82
C LYS A 113 -12.04 -2.09 15.47
N GLN A 114 -11.58 -1.66 16.64
CA GLN A 114 -12.06 -0.45 17.28
C GLN A 114 -11.83 0.79 16.39
N TRP A 115 -10.71 0.82 15.66
CA TRP A 115 -10.43 1.90 14.71
C TRP A 115 -11.38 1.89 13.51
N PHE A 116 -11.75 0.71 12.98
CA PHE A 116 -12.79 0.60 11.96
C PHE A 116 -14.13 1.15 12.44
N ILE A 117 -14.52 0.83 13.69
CA ILE A 117 -15.77 1.32 14.30
C ILE A 117 -15.71 2.84 14.49
N LYS A 118 -14.57 3.36 14.94
CA LYS A 118 -14.41 4.80 15.26
C LYS A 118 -14.27 5.69 14.04
N TYR A 119 -13.42 5.29 13.08
CA TYR A 119 -13.06 6.13 11.93
C TYR A 119 -13.80 5.75 10.65
N GLY A 120 -14.43 4.59 10.62
CA GLY A 120 -15.16 4.08 9.47
C GLY A 120 -14.27 3.37 8.44
N SER A 121 -14.92 2.57 7.62
CA SER A 121 -14.29 1.70 6.63
C SER A 121 -13.58 2.43 5.48
N GLU A 122 -13.91 3.69 5.24
CA GLU A 122 -13.26 4.51 4.20
C GLU A 122 -11.90 5.04 4.66
N ALA A 123 -11.71 5.24 5.97
CA ALA A 123 -10.50 5.82 6.53
C ALA A 123 -9.38 4.80 6.75
N ILE A 124 -9.67 3.50 6.67
CA ILE A 124 -8.71 2.44 6.96
C ILE A 124 -8.56 1.49 5.77
N CYS A 125 -7.32 1.16 5.44
CA CYS A 125 -6.95 0.11 4.50
C CYS A 125 -6.08 -0.91 5.23
N LEU A 126 -6.37 -2.20 5.11
CA LEU A 126 -5.46 -3.23 5.60
C LEU A 126 -4.35 -3.49 4.58
N ALA A 127 -3.10 -3.58 5.04
CA ALA A 127 -1.99 -4.08 4.24
C ALA A 127 -1.74 -5.55 4.58
N LEU A 128 -2.03 -6.43 3.63
CA LEU A 128 -1.92 -7.87 3.76
C LEU A 128 -0.78 -8.36 2.84
N ASP A 129 0.44 -8.19 3.32
CA ASP A 129 1.63 -8.66 2.60
C ASP A 129 1.74 -10.18 2.76
N VAL A 130 1.59 -10.93 1.68
CA VAL A 130 1.44 -12.39 1.73
C VAL A 130 2.68 -13.12 1.22
N ASN A 131 3.01 -14.20 1.94
CA ASN A 131 3.88 -15.25 1.45
C ASN A 131 2.99 -16.45 1.08
N ILE A 132 3.04 -16.86 -0.17
CA ILE A 132 2.26 -18.00 -0.67
C ILE A 132 3.13 -19.26 -0.57
N ASN A 133 2.73 -20.19 0.29
CA ASN A 133 3.45 -21.43 0.48
C ASN A 133 3.16 -22.47 -0.64
N GLN A 134 3.82 -23.62 -0.58
CA GLN A 134 3.66 -24.67 -1.61
C GLN A 134 2.24 -25.29 -1.67
N SER A 135 1.47 -25.18 -0.58
CA SER A 135 0.06 -25.61 -0.55
C SER A 135 -0.91 -24.52 -1.04
N GLY A 136 -0.41 -23.35 -1.44
CA GLY A 136 -1.23 -22.23 -1.91
C GLY A 136 -1.82 -21.36 -0.79
N GLU A 137 -1.45 -21.59 0.48
CA GLU A 137 -1.93 -20.78 1.60
C GLU A 137 -1.23 -19.41 1.59
N LYS A 138 -2.01 -18.37 1.76
CA LYS A 138 -1.57 -16.97 1.76
C LYS A 138 -1.30 -16.51 3.20
N ILE A 139 -0.12 -16.77 3.71
CA ILE A 139 0.27 -16.40 5.08
C ILE A 139 0.71 -14.94 5.12
N VAL A 140 0.04 -14.14 5.94
CA VAL A 140 0.36 -12.71 6.07
C VAL A 140 1.65 -12.53 6.89
N ALA A 141 2.58 -11.80 6.31
CA ALA A 141 3.85 -11.46 6.93
C ALA A 141 3.70 -10.25 7.87
N VAL A 142 4.54 -10.20 8.88
CA VAL A 142 4.60 -9.09 9.86
C VAL A 142 6.04 -8.60 10.05
N SER A 143 6.20 -7.45 10.71
CA SER A 143 7.51 -6.92 11.09
C SER A 143 8.46 -6.69 9.90
N GLY A 144 7.96 -6.07 8.82
CA GLY A 144 8.76 -5.83 7.61
C GLY A 144 9.16 -7.14 6.92
N TRP A 145 8.25 -8.12 6.90
CA TRP A 145 8.38 -9.43 6.27
C TRP A 145 9.40 -10.38 6.94
N GLN A 146 9.93 -10.01 8.12
CA GLN A 146 10.95 -10.79 8.83
C GLN A 146 10.37 -12.03 9.54
N SER A 147 9.05 -12.09 9.71
CA SER A 147 8.37 -13.23 10.34
C SER A 147 6.98 -13.44 9.75
N GLY A 148 6.54 -14.69 9.67
CA GLY A 148 5.15 -15.02 9.37
C GLY A 148 4.26 -14.65 10.55
N GLY A 149 3.10 -14.00 10.27
CA GLY A 149 2.13 -13.64 11.29
C GLY A 149 1.28 -14.82 11.81
N GLY A 150 1.46 -16.01 11.23
CA GLY A 150 0.70 -17.22 11.58
C GLY A 150 -0.78 -17.17 11.20
N LYS A 151 -1.27 -16.06 10.59
CA LYS A 151 -2.65 -15.92 10.11
C LYS A 151 -2.68 -15.89 8.59
N SER A 152 -3.68 -16.54 8.00
CA SER A 152 -3.92 -16.46 6.56
C SER A 152 -4.64 -15.15 6.20
N LEU A 153 -4.54 -14.76 4.92
CA LEU A 153 -5.29 -13.64 4.36
C LEU A 153 -6.80 -13.83 4.62
N GLU A 154 -7.32 -15.02 4.36
CA GLU A 154 -8.73 -15.35 4.51
C GLU A 154 -9.20 -15.16 5.97
N SER A 155 -8.43 -15.63 6.96
CA SER A 155 -8.74 -15.45 8.38
C SER A 155 -8.80 -13.98 8.79
N LEU A 156 -7.92 -13.14 8.24
CA LEU A 156 -7.94 -11.70 8.51
C LEU A 156 -9.13 -11.02 7.82
N VAL A 157 -9.44 -11.42 6.58
CA VAL A 157 -10.63 -10.91 5.88
C VAL A 157 -11.89 -11.22 6.67
N GLU A 158 -12.09 -12.47 7.14
CA GLU A 158 -13.22 -12.84 7.98
C GLU A 158 -13.27 -11.99 9.27
N THR A 159 -12.11 -11.83 9.92
CA THR A 159 -11.99 -11.05 11.16
C THR A 159 -12.44 -9.60 10.99
N PHE A 160 -12.08 -8.95 9.89
CA PHE A 160 -12.35 -7.53 9.67
C PHE A 160 -13.60 -7.26 8.85
N SER A 161 -14.14 -8.24 8.13
CA SER A 161 -15.44 -8.11 7.46
C SER A 161 -16.56 -7.84 8.47
N ALA A 162 -16.47 -8.40 9.68
CA ALA A 162 -17.42 -8.15 10.77
C ALA A 162 -17.51 -6.68 11.21
N VAL A 163 -16.49 -5.86 10.91
CA VAL A 163 -16.44 -4.42 11.20
C VAL A 163 -16.40 -3.57 9.92
N GLY A 164 -16.76 -4.15 8.77
CA GLY A 164 -16.94 -3.46 7.51
C GLY A 164 -15.64 -3.22 6.74
N LEU A 165 -14.73 -4.19 6.70
CA LEU A 165 -13.54 -4.12 5.83
C LEU A 165 -13.95 -3.79 4.40
N LYS A 166 -13.47 -2.66 3.88
CA LYS A 166 -13.78 -2.18 2.53
C LYS A 166 -12.55 -2.05 1.63
N HIS A 167 -11.42 -1.69 2.21
CA HIS A 167 -10.18 -1.47 1.46
C HIS A 167 -9.06 -2.36 1.98
N ALA A 168 -8.44 -3.11 1.09
CA ALA A 168 -7.26 -3.91 1.41
C ALA A 168 -6.21 -3.81 0.29
N LEU A 169 -4.97 -3.59 0.70
CA LEU A 169 -3.77 -3.67 -0.13
C LEU A 169 -3.18 -5.06 0.05
N VAL A 170 -2.88 -5.75 -1.04
CA VAL A 170 -2.24 -7.07 -0.99
C VAL A 170 -0.96 -7.04 -1.81
N THR A 171 0.14 -7.44 -1.19
CA THR A 171 1.45 -7.58 -1.84
C THR A 171 1.87 -9.05 -1.82
N ASP A 172 2.14 -9.64 -2.98
CA ASP A 172 2.93 -10.87 -3.03
C ASP A 172 4.39 -10.49 -2.77
N ILE A 173 4.91 -10.79 -1.56
CA ILE A 173 6.25 -10.36 -1.15
C ILE A 173 7.37 -10.95 -2.01
N SER A 174 7.12 -12.09 -2.65
CA SER A 174 8.10 -12.72 -3.57
C SER A 174 8.31 -11.91 -4.85
N ARG A 175 7.36 -11.03 -5.18
CA ARG A 175 7.36 -10.20 -6.39
C ARG A 175 7.77 -8.75 -6.15
N ASP A 176 7.66 -8.24 -4.91
CA ASP A 176 7.90 -6.83 -4.65
C ASP A 176 9.34 -6.41 -4.94
N GLY A 177 9.48 -5.29 -5.66
CA GLY A 177 10.77 -4.74 -6.07
C GLY A 177 11.48 -5.50 -7.18
N THR A 178 10.96 -6.65 -7.66
CA THR A 178 11.63 -7.54 -8.62
C THR A 178 11.43 -7.14 -10.08
N LEU A 179 10.34 -6.43 -10.41
CA LEU A 179 9.93 -6.13 -11.80
C LEU A 179 9.70 -7.41 -12.65
N THR A 180 9.18 -8.48 -12.05
CA THR A 180 8.94 -9.77 -12.72
C THR A 180 7.47 -10.00 -13.08
N GLY A 181 6.63 -8.97 -12.99
CA GLY A 181 5.19 -9.02 -13.19
C GLY A 181 4.41 -9.27 -11.89
N ALA A 182 3.16 -8.81 -11.86
CA ALA A 182 2.25 -9.01 -10.74
C ALA A 182 1.74 -10.45 -10.65
N ASN A 183 1.32 -10.86 -9.46
CA ASN A 183 0.63 -12.14 -9.26
C ASN A 183 -0.88 -12.00 -9.56
N THR A 184 -1.23 -11.93 -10.84
CA THR A 184 -2.62 -11.73 -11.29
C THR A 184 -3.57 -12.84 -10.84
N ALA A 185 -3.08 -14.07 -10.73
CA ALA A 185 -3.88 -15.20 -10.24
C ALA A 185 -4.34 -14.98 -8.79
N LEU A 186 -3.46 -14.44 -7.93
CA LEU A 186 -3.81 -14.06 -6.55
C LEU A 186 -4.96 -13.04 -6.55
N TYR A 187 -4.85 -11.97 -7.34
CA TYR A 187 -5.87 -10.91 -7.36
C TYR A 187 -7.18 -11.39 -7.95
N GLN A 188 -7.16 -12.23 -8.98
CA GLN A 188 -8.35 -12.84 -9.56
C GLN A 188 -9.08 -13.72 -8.53
N GLU A 189 -8.35 -14.52 -7.78
CA GLU A 189 -8.92 -15.38 -6.73
C GLU A 189 -9.58 -14.55 -5.62
N ILE A 190 -8.84 -13.57 -5.04
CA ILE A 190 -9.38 -12.80 -3.90
C ILE A 190 -10.52 -11.86 -4.31
N ALA A 191 -10.47 -11.26 -5.51
CA ALA A 191 -11.54 -10.42 -6.01
C ALA A 191 -12.82 -11.22 -6.28
N ALA A 192 -12.71 -12.44 -6.79
CA ALA A 192 -13.85 -13.34 -6.99
C ALA A 192 -14.43 -13.85 -5.67
N THR A 193 -13.56 -14.14 -4.68
CA THR A 193 -13.98 -14.69 -3.37
C THR A 193 -14.61 -13.63 -2.47
N TYR A 194 -14.08 -12.39 -2.51
CA TYR A 194 -14.48 -11.27 -1.65
C TYR A 194 -14.79 -10.03 -2.48
N PRO A 195 -15.88 -10.02 -3.27
CA PRO A 195 -16.20 -8.97 -4.24
C PRO A 195 -16.54 -7.60 -3.60
N ASP A 196 -16.89 -7.57 -2.32
CA ASP A 196 -17.23 -6.34 -1.59
C ASP A 196 -15.99 -5.57 -1.12
N ILE A 197 -14.80 -6.15 -1.26
CA ILE A 197 -13.54 -5.53 -0.86
C ILE A 197 -12.87 -4.88 -2.08
N ALA A 198 -12.52 -3.60 -1.95
CA ALA A 198 -11.74 -2.87 -2.94
C ALA A 198 -10.25 -3.25 -2.80
N TRP A 199 -9.85 -4.29 -3.51
CA TRP A 199 -8.48 -4.82 -3.50
C TRP A 199 -7.53 -3.90 -4.25
N GLN A 200 -6.42 -3.54 -3.62
CA GLN A 200 -5.30 -2.81 -4.21
C GLN A 200 -4.14 -3.77 -4.42
N ALA A 201 -3.81 -4.04 -5.67
CA ALA A 201 -2.68 -4.89 -6.02
C ALA A 201 -1.35 -4.16 -5.84
N SER A 202 -0.33 -4.84 -5.35
CA SER A 202 1.01 -4.31 -5.14
C SER A 202 2.08 -5.36 -5.42
N GLY A 203 3.28 -4.88 -5.82
CA GLY A 203 4.45 -5.73 -6.06
C GLY A 203 4.59 -6.24 -7.49
N GLY A 204 5.83 -6.23 -7.99
CA GLY A 204 6.22 -6.84 -9.26
C GLY A 204 5.94 -6.07 -10.54
N ILE A 205 5.15 -5.02 -10.52
CA ILE A 205 4.74 -4.26 -11.72
C ILE A 205 5.97 -3.73 -12.47
N ALA A 206 6.08 -4.10 -13.75
CA ALA A 206 7.20 -3.72 -14.61
C ALA A 206 6.76 -3.02 -15.89
N THR A 207 5.61 -3.39 -16.45
CA THR A 207 5.15 -2.96 -17.77
C THR A 207 3.68 -2.52 -17.76
N LEU A 208 3.26 -1.82 -18.81
CA LEU A 208 1.84 -1.50 -19.03
C LEU A 208 0.98 -2.75 -19.23
N ALA A 209 1.56 -3.83 -19.75
CA ALA A 209 0.87 -5.12 -19.85
C ALA A 209 0.53 -5.69 -18.46
N ASP A 210 1.41 -5.50 -17.46
CA ASP A 210 1.12 -5.89 -16.07
C ASP A 210 -0.04 -5.05 -15.50
N VAL A 211 -0.07 -3.74 -15.80
CA VAL A 211 -1.16 -2.86 -15.38
C VAL A 211 -2.50 -3.34 -15.94
N ALA A 212 -2.56 -3.67 -17.24
CA ALA A 212 -3.76 -4.20 -17.88
C ALA A 212 -4.17 -5.55 -17.28
N ALA A 213 -3.21 -6.45 -17.05
CA ALA A 213 -3.47 -7.78 -16.48
C ALA A 213 -4.02 -7.71 -15.05
N VAL A 214 -3.53 -6.77 -14.22
CA VAL A 214 -4.06 -6.53 -12.88
C VAL A 214 -5.47 -5.94 -12.94
N ARG A 215 -5.75 -5.00 -13.84
CA ARG A 215 -7.12 -4.51 -14.07
C ARG A 215 -8.07 -5.68 -14.38
N ASP A 216 -7.68 -6.54 -15.31
CA ASP A 216 -8.50 -7.66 -15.79
C ASP A 216 -8.68 -8.77 -14.73
N SER A 217 -7.85 -8.77 -13.67
CA SER A 217 -7.99 -9.65 -12.52
C SER A 217 -9.13 -9.27 -11.57
N GLY A 218 -9.77 -8.11 -11.75
CA GLY A 218 -10.84 -7.61 -10.88
C GLY A 218 -10.36 -6.80 -9.67
N ALA A 219 -9.07 -6.50 -9.57
CA ALA A 219 -8.57 -5.59 -8.54
C ALA A 219 -9.14 -4.18 -8.74
N ALA A 220 -9.49 -3.49 -7.65
CA ALA A 220 -10.04 -2.14 -7.68
C ALA A 220 -8.96 -1.06 -7.92
N GLY A 221 -7.71 -1.36 -7.58
CA GLY A 221 -6.59 -0.46 -7.74
C GLY A 221 -5.25 -1.18 -7.86
N ILE A 222 -4.24 -0.44 -8.27
CA ILE A 222 -2.87 -0.93 -8.40
C ILE A 222 -1.90 0.11 -7.85
N ILE A 223 -1.03 -0.32 -6.94
CA ILE A 223 0.04 0.50 -6.36
C ILE A 223 1.30 0.30 -7.17
N ILE A 224 1.86 1.39 -7.70
CA ILE A 224 3.03 1.35 -8.57
C ILE A 224 4.11 2.26 -7.98
N GLY A 225 5.19 1.66 -7.52
CA GLY A 225 6.36 2.38 -6.98
C GLY A 225 7.53 2.38 -7.96
N LYS A 226 8.36 1.32 -7.92
CA LYS A 226 9.65 1.24 -8.61
C LYS A 226 9.56 1.53 -10.10
N ALA A 227 8.58 0.98 -10.81
CA ALA A 227 8.47 1.15 -12.27
C ALA A 227 8.30 2.64 -12.67
N LEU A 228 7.53 3.41 -11.89
CA LEU A 228 7.39 4.85 -12.12
C LEU A 228 8.65 5.63 -11.73
N LEU A 229 9.32 5.27 -10.62
CA LEU A 229 10.54 5.95 -10.18
C LEU A 229 11.71 5.79 -11.16
N ILE A 230 11.79 4.65 -11.86
CA ILE A 230 12.83 4.40 -12.87
C ILE A 230 12.34 4.65 -14.31
N ASN A 231 11.17 5.29 -14.47
CA ASN A 231 10.60 5.69 -15.74
C ASN A 231 10.42 4.52 -16.76
N GLN A 232 10.00 3.33 -16.31
CA GLN A 232 9.61 2.25 -17.22
C GLN A 232 8.39 2.64 -18.07
N PHE A 233 7.48 3.39 -17.47
CA PHE A 233 6.34 4.07 -18.06
C PHE A 233 5.92 5.22 -17.13
N ASN A 234 5.01 6.08 -17.56
CA ASN A 234 4.51 7.19 -16.77
C ASN A 234 3.05 6.98 -16.31
N VAL A 235 2.56 7.87 -15.44
CA VAL A 235 1.20 7.75 -14.86
C VAL A 235 0.12 7.92 -15.93
N VAL A 236 0.33 8.80 -16.93
CA VAL A 236 -0.64 8.99 -18.03
C VAL A 236 -0.83 7.68 -18.80
N GLU A 237 0.27 7.01 -19.17
CA GLU A 237 0.25 5.74 -19.87
C GLU A 237 -0.44 4.64 -19.05
N ALA A 238 -0.16 4.59 -17.73
CA ALA A 238 -0.80 3.65 -16.83
C ALA A 238 -2.31 3.88 -16.73
N ILE A 239 -2.77 5.14 -16.64
CA ILE A 239 -4.19 5.51 -16.62
C ILE A 239 -4.89 5.12 -17.94
N GLN A 240 -4.21 5.27 -19.08
CA GLN A 240 -4.76 4.83 -20.37
C GLN A 240 -5.00 3.31 -20.43
N CYS A 241 -4.15 2.52 -19.76
CA CYS A 241 -4.35 1.07 -19.62
C CYS A 241 -5.45 0.70 -18.62
N TRP A 242 -5.77 1.62 -17.72
CA TRP A 242 -6.79 1.46 -16.68
C TRP A 242 -7.63 2.74 -16.59
N PRO A 243 -8.53 2.98 -17.54
CA PRO A 243 -9.39 4.15 -17.49
C PRO A 243 -10.20 4.12 -16.18
N ASN A 244 -10.07 5.17 -15.42
CA ASN A 244 -10.92 5.42 -14.26
C ASN A 244 -12.26 5.90 -14.80
N ASP A 245 -13.30 5.11 -14.62
CA ASP A 245 -14.67 5.54 -14.81
C ASP A 245 -15.09 6.59 -13.80
#